data_08fe154eb30610e9f19435160d2d9a02
#
_entry.id   08fe154eb30610e9f19435160d2d9a02
#
_cell.length_a   1.000
_cell.length_b   1.000
_cell.length_c   1.000
_cell.angle_alpha   90.00
_cell.angle_beta   90.00
_cell.angle_gamma   90.00
#
_symmetry.space_group_name_H-M   'P 1'
#
loop_
_entity.id
_entity.type
_entity.pdbx_description
1 polymer ?
#
loop_
_entity_poly.entity_id
_entity_poly.type
_entity_poly.pdbx_seq_one_letter_code
_entity_poly.pdbx_strand_id
1 'polypeptide(L)'
;MNAANATSAIVAAPQGANLTILAPQFHFGNIAVFDDPITLDNNLHSKPIGRAQGFYVYDTKNTYTSWLGFTFVLNSTYHEGTITFAGADPIMQKSRDISVTGGTGDFFMHRGIATIMTDAFEGEVYFRLRVEIKFFECW
;
A
#
# COMPACT_ATOMS: atom_id res chain seq x y z
N MET A 1 -0.84 -14.15 14.83
CA MET A 1 -0.23 -14.29 13.49
C MET A 1 1.21 -14.76 13.67
N ASN A 2 1.64 -15.80 12.99
CA ASN A 2 3.05 -16.23 13.06
C ASN A 2 3.91 -15.20 12.31
N ALA A 3 4.87 -14.60 12.99
CA ALA A 3 5.73 -13.56 12.41
C ALA A 3 6.45 -13.99 11.12
N ALA A 4 6.71 -15.28 10.96
CA ALA A 4 7.36 -15.83 9.77
C ALA A 4 6.53 -15.71 8.48
N ASN A 5 5.20 -15.61 8.61
CA ASN A 5 4.29 -15.54 7.47
C ASN A 5 3.60 -14.17 7.32
N ALA A 6 3.94 -13.23 8.18
CA ALA A 6 3.38 -11.88 8.11
C ALA A 6 4.04 -11.08 6.99
N THR A 7 3.23 -10.43 6.14
CA THR A 7 3.72 -9.53 5.09
C THR A 7 3.69 -8.07 5.52
N SER A 8 3.18 -7.77 6.71
CA SER A 8 3.24 -6.45 7.32
C SER A 8 3.54 -6.51 8.81
N ALA A 9 4.18 -5.47 9.33
CA ALA A 9 4.53 -5.38 10.74
C ALA A 9 4.55 -3.92 11.20
N ILE A 10 4.05 -3.69 12.42
CA ILE A 10 4.20 -2.40 13.10
C ILE A 10 5.60 -2.35 13.69
N VAL A 11 6.39 -1.37 13.27
CA VAL A 11 7.80 -1.24 13.66
C VAL A 11 8.03 -0.13 14.68
N ALA A 12 7.08 0.79 14.83
CA ALA A 12 7.12 1.83 15.86
C ALA A 12 5.69 2.18 16.27
N ALA A 13 5.50 2.41 17.57
CA ALA A 13 4.22 2.85 18.11
C ALA A 13 4.45 3.66 19.39
N PRO A 14 3.65 4.74 19.62
CA PRO A 14 3.70 5.46 20.89
C PRO A 14 3.28 4.56 22.06
N GLN A 15 3.72 4.92 23.25
CA GLN A 15 3.28 4.24 24.47
C GLN A 15 1.75 4.35 24.60
N GLY A 16 1.07 3.23 24.85
CA GLY A 16 -0.38 3.16 24.97
C GLY A 16 -1.12 3.12 23.64
N ALA A 17 -0.42 3.01 22.51
CA ALA A 17 -1.07 2.88 21.21
C ALA A 17 -1.83 1.57 21.11
N ASN A 18 -3.01 1.64 20.47
CA ASN A 18 -3.73 0.45 20.07
C ASN A 18 -3.18 -0.04 18.74
N LEU A 19 -2.73 -1.29 18.69
CA LEU A 19 -2.13 -1.91 17.52
C LEU A 19 -3.17 -2.55 16.59
N THR A 20 -4.46 -2.43 16.90
CA THR A 20 -5.52 -2.93 16.03
C THR A 20 -5.93 -1.87 15.00
N ILE A 21 -6.32 -2.32 13.82
CA ILE A 21 -6.80 -1.42 12.76
C ILE A 21 -8.23 -0.88 13.03
N LEU A 22 -8.88 -1.36 14.09
CA LEU A 22 -10.27 -1.06 14.39
C LEU A 22 -10.46 0.14 15.32
N ALA A 23 -9.39 0.75 15.82
CA ALA A 23 -9.43 1.84 16.79
C ALA A 23 -8.66 3.07 16.27
N PRO A 24 -9.23 3.85 15.34
CA PRO A 24 -8.52 4.93 14.64
C PRO A 24 -7.88 5.96 15.56
N GLN A 25 -8.53 6.31 16.66
CA GLN A 25 -8.05 7.32 17.61
C GLN A 25 -6.74 6.95 18.32
N PHE A 26 -6.35 5.69 18.29
CA PHE A 26 -5.14 5.20 18.95
C PHE A 26 -4.01 4.86 17.97
N HIS A 27 -4.17 5.17 16.69
CA HIS A 27 -3.16 4.85 15.67
C HIS A 27 -2.12 5.94 15.44
N PHE A 28 -2.40 7.17 15.87
CA PHE A 28 -1.46 8.27 15.66
C PHE A 28 -0.04 7.92 16.16
N GLY A 29 0.95 8.09 15.29
CA GLY A 29 2.34 7.80 15.57
C GLY A 29 2.77 6.35 15.26
N ASN A 30 1.85 5.48 14.88
CA ASN A 30 2.21 4.12 14.46
C ASN A 30 2.89 4.15 13.09
N ILE A 31 3.94 3.36 12.94
CA ILE A 31 4.62 3.13 11.66
C ILE A 31 4.60 1.65 11.37
N ALA A 32 4.16 1.30 10.18
CA ALA A 32 4.13 -0.07 9.71
C ALA A 32 4.88 -0.21 8.39
N VAL A 33 5.50 -1.35 8.19
CA VAL A 33 6.15 -1.74 6.94
C VAL A 33 5.43 -2.94 6.34
N PHE A 34 5.50 -3.08 5.03
CA PHE A 34 4.89 -4.21 4.34
C PHE A 34 5.70 -4.63 3.11
N ASP A 35 5.53 -5.89 2.75
CA ASP A 35 6.09 -6.52 1.55
C ASP A 35 5.08 -7.56 1.06
N ASP A 36 4.19 -7.12 0.17
CA ASP A 36 3.04 -7.90 -0.26
C ASP A 36 3.18 -8.37 -1.71
N PRO A 37 2.66 -9.54 -2.06
CA PRO A 37 2.62 -9.97 -3.45
C PRO A 37 1.62 -9.14 -4.26
N ILE A 38 1.97 -8.89 -5.52
CA ILE A 38 1.07 -8.27 -6.51
C ILE A 38 0.59 -9.35 -7.46
N THR A 39 -0.73 -9.45 -7.62
CA THR A 39 -1.35 -10.35 -8.60
C THR A 39 -2.21 -9.54 -9.58
N LEU A 40 -2.40 -10.06 -10.79
CA LEU A 40 -3.25 -9.42 -11.79
C LEU A 40 -4.74 -9.62 -11.53
N ASP A 41 -5.08 -10.61 -10.71
CA ASP A 41 -6.45 -10.92 -10.31
C ASP A 41 -6.60 -10.80 -8.79
N ASN A 42 -7.78 -11.11 -8.30
CA ASN A 42 -8.12 -11.06 -6.87
C ASN A 42 -7.82 -12.38 -6.13
N ASN A 43 -6.96 -13.22 -6.66
CA ASN A 43 -6.61 -14.50 -6.05
C ASN A 43 -5.18 -14.45 -5.47
N LEU A 44 -5.08 -14.56 -4.15
CA LEU A 44 -3.79 -14.58 -3.43
C LEU A 44 -2.86 -15.72 -3.90
N HIS A 45 -3.43 -16.81 -4.41
CA HIS A 45 -2.66 -17.97 -4.86
C HIS A 45 -2.25 -17.90 -6.33
N SER A 46 -2.65 -16.86 -7.05
CA SER A 46 -2.16 -16.62 -8.41
C SER A 46 -0.67 -16.30 -8.39
N LYS A 47 0.01 -16.62 -9.51
CA LYS A 47 1.44 -16.31 -9.63
C LYS A 47 1.67 -14.78 -9.51
N PRO A 48 2.47 -14.32 -8.57
CA PRO A 48 2.76 -12.90 -8.45
C PRO A 48 3.51 -12.35 -9.67
N ILE A 49 3.16 -11.12 -10.05
CA ILE A 49 3.89 -10.36 -11.08
C ILE A 49 4.94 -9.42 -10.48
N GLY A 50 4.98 -9.32 -9.17
CA GLY A 50 5.90 -8.46 -8.44
C GLY A 50 5.58 -8.38 -6.96
N ARG A 51 6.20 -7.39 -6.31
CA ARG A 51 6.02 -7.10 -4.88
C ARG A 51 5.67 -5.64 -4.67
N ALA A 52 4.76 -5.38 -3.72
CA ALA A 52 4.48 -4.05 -3.20
C ALA A 52 5.21 -3.90 -1.87
N GLN A 53 6.18 -3.01 -1.82
CA GLN A 53 7.08 -2.84 -0.68
C GLN A 53 7.07 -1.40 -0.21
N GLY A 54 6.88 -1.18 1.08
CA GLY A 54 6.87 0.17 1.60
C GLY A 54 6.46 0.27 3.05
N PHE A 55 5.93 1.43 3.40
CA PHE A 55 5.52 1.74 4.75
C PHE A 55 4.31 2.67 4.76
N TYR A 56 3.63 2.72 5.89
CA TYR A 56 2.63 3.74 6.17
C TYR A 56 2.76 4.25 7.59
N VAL A 57 2.45 5.53 7.75
CA VAL A 57 2.56 6.26 9.02
C VAL A 57 1.20 6.85 9.34
N TYR A 58 0.68 6.57 10.53
CA TYR A 58 -0.54 7.21 11.02
C TYR A 58 -0.18 8.60 11.54
N ASP A 59 -0.31 9.59 10.68
CA ASP A 59 0.15 10.96 10.88
C ASP A 59 -0.95 11.95 11.28
N THR A 60 -2.18 11.47 11.48
CA THR A 60 -3.31 12.31 11.89
C THR A 60 -3.86 11.89 13.24
N LYS A 61 -4.19 12.88 14.08
CA LYS A 61 -4.67 12.63 15.46
C LYS A 61 -6.17 12.36 15.53
N ASN A 62 -6.95 13.02 14.69
CA ASN A 62 -8.41 13.08 14.83
C ASN A 62 -9.15 12.38 13.68
N THR A 63 -8.43 11.87 12.71
CA THR A 63 -9.00 11.15 11.56
C THR A 63 -8.24 9.86 11.33
N TYR A 64 -8.87 8.94 10.60
CA TYR A 64 -8.23 7.68 10.25
C TYR A 64 -7.61 7.79 8.85
N THR A 65 -6.52 8.56 8.77
CA THR A 65 -5.74 8.77 7.55
C THR A 65 -4.28 8.45 7.85
N SER A 66 -3.65 7.69 6.98
CA SER A 66 -2.21 7.44 7.01
C SER A 66 -1.50 8.17 5.88
N TRP A 67 -0.20 8.34 6.02
CA TRP A 67 0.67 8.69 4.91
C TRP A 67 1.33 7.41 4.40
N LEU A 68 1.21 7.14 3.12
CA LEU A 68 1.60 5.90 2.49
C LEU A 68 2.71 6.17 1.48
N GLY A 69 3.81 5.43 1.59
CA GLY A 69 4.91 5.45 0.63
C GLY A 69 5.32 4.03 0.28
N PHE A 70 5.25 3.67 -1.00
CA PHE A 70 5.59 2.32 -1.41
C PHE A 70 6.02 2.25 -2.87
N THR A 71 6.63 1.13 -3.22
CA THR A 71 7.11 0.84 -4.56
C THR A 71 6.58 -0.51 -5.02
N PHE A 72 6.05 -0.54 -6.24
CA PHE A 72 5.85 -1.78 -6.96
C PHE A 72 7.16 -2.18 -7.62
N VAL A 73 7.69 -3.33 -7.25
CA VAL A 73 8.82 -3.96 -7.94
C VAL A 73 8.25 -5.02 -8.86
N LEU A 74 8.20 -4.73 -10.14
CA LEU A 74 7.61 -5.62 -11.15
C LEU A 74 8.69 -6.41 -11.87
N ASN A 75 8.47 -7.70 -11.97
CA ASN A 75 9.33 -8.63 -12.70
C ASN A 75 8.45 -9.70 -13.32
N SER A 76 7.83 -9.37 -14.45
CA SER A 76 6.96 -10.27 -15.18
C SER A 76 7.41 -10.38 -16.63
N THR A 77 6.77 -11.27 -17.38
CA THR A 77 7.04 -11.45 -18.81
C THR A 77 6.79 -10.17 -19.63
N TYR A 78 5.88 -9.31 -19.16
CA TYR A 78 5.45 -8.11 -19.90
C TYR A 78 6.08 -6.82 -19.42
N HIS A 79 6.44 -6.74 -18.12
CA HIS A 79 6.93 -5.51 -17.50
C HIS A 79 8.03 -5.81 -16.50
N GLU A 80 9.09 -5.03 -16.57
CA GLU A 80 10.20 -5.07 -15.63
C GLU A 80 10.57 -3.64 -15.21
N GLY A 81 10.62 -3.40 -13.92
CA GLY A 81 10.95 -2.08 -13.37
C GLY A 81 10.19 -1.77 -12.10
N THR A 82 10.24 -0.52 -11.69
CA THR A 82 9.58 -0.06 -10.46
C THR A 82 8.63 1.09 -10.73
N ILE A 83 7.56 1.15 -9.92
CA ILE A 83 6.64 2.29 -9.87
C ILE A 83 6.57 2.74 -8.42
N THR A 84 6.81 4.01 -8.14
CA THR A 84 6.79 4.54 -6.77
C THR A 84 5.58 5.43 -6.54
N PHE A 85 4.97 5.25 -5.38
CA PHE A 85 3.74 5.92 -4.96
C PHE A 85 3.96 6.61 -3.62
N ALA A 86 3.36 7.79 -3.44
CA ALA A 86 3.40 8.49 -2.16
C ALA A 86 2.20 9.41 -1.99
N GLY A 87 1.71 9.54 -0.76
CA GLY A 87 0.68 10.50 -0.42
C GLY A 87 -0.20 10.07 0.75
N ALA A 88 -1.21 10.89 1.01
CA ALA A 88 -2.18 10.63 2.06
C ALA A 88 -3.18 9.55 1.62
N ASP A 89 -3.47 8.63 2.51
CA ASP A 89 -4.44 7.56 2.30
C ASP A 89 -5.56 7.67 3.35
N PRO A 90 -6.71 8.28 3.01
CA PRO A 90 -7.88 8.32 3.87
C PRO A 90 -8.58 6.95 3.86
N ILE A 91 -8.13 6.06 4.71
CA ILE A 91 -8.43 4.62 4.72
C ILE A 91 -9.92 4.31 4.72
N MET A 92 -10.74 5.16 5.35
CA MET A 92 -12.18 4.92 5.48
C MET A 92 -12.97 5.26 4.21
N GLN A 93 -12.36 5.93 3.25
CA GLN A 93 -13.00 6.16 1.95
C GLN A 93 -12.91 4.90 1.09
N LYS A 94 -13.97 4.62 0.34
CA LYS A 94 -14.04 3.45 -0.53
C LYS A 94 -12.98 3.48 -1.63
N SER A 95 -12.71 4.66 -2.18
CA SER A 95 -11.77 4.86 -3.27
C SER A 95 -10.89 6.07 -2.94
N ARG A 96 -9.59 5.93 -3.03
CA ARG A 96 -8.60 6.96 -2.69
C ARG A 96 -7.57 7.08 -3.79
N ASP A 97 -7.20 8.31 -4.11
CA ASP A 97 -6.16 8.58 -5.08
C ASP A 97 -4.84 8.92 -4.37
N ILE A 98 -3.77 8.32 -4.85
CA ILE A 98 -2.41 8.58 -4.39
C ILE A 98 -1.52 8.89 -5.60
N SER A 99 -0.50 9.73 -5.41
CA SER A 99 0.38 10.12 -6.50
C SER A 99 1.31 9.00 -6.94
N VAL A 100 1.44 8.80 -8.24
CA VAL A 100 2.57 8.06 -8.84
C VAL A 100 3.70 9.07 -9.03
N THR A 101 4.75 8.96 -8.22
CA THR A 101 5.83 9.95 -8.17
C THR A 101 6.92 9.70 -9.20
N GLY A 102 7.03 8.48 -9.71
CA GLY A 102 8.04 8.11 -10.69
C GLY A 102 8.17 6.62 -10.86
N GLY A 103 9.15 6.21 -11.63
CA GLY A 103 9.43 4.81 -11.88
C GLY A 103 10.81 4.60 -12.48
N THR A 104 11.19 3.33 -12.64
CA THR A 104 12.45 2.91 -13.27
C THR A 104 12.17 1.76 -14.24
N GLY A 105 13.16 1.42 -15.06
CA GLY A 105 12.99 0.37 -16.06
C GLY A 105 11.93 0.76 -17.09
N ASP A 106 10.95 -0.10 -17.32
CA ASP A 106 9.86 0.15 -18.26
C ASP A 106 8.98 1.35 -17.86
N PHE A 107 9.07 1.81 -16.62
CA PHE A 107 8.29 2.92 -16.07
C PHE A 107 9.12 4.19 -15.86
N PHE A 108 10.28 4.27 -16.47
CA PHE A 108 11.12 5.46 -16.43
C PHE A 108 10.34 6.68 -16.91
N MET A 109 10.39 7.78 -16.14
CA MET A 109 9.68 9.04 -16.41
C MET A 109 8.14 8.95 -16.33
N HIS A 110 7.58 7.84 -15.88
CA HIS A 110 6.15 7.72 -15.69
C HIS A 110 5.70 8.43 -14.41
N ARG A 111 4.64 9.22 -14.51
CA ARG A 111 3.93 9.84 -13.39
C ARG A 111 2.43 9.72 -13.62
N GLY A 112 1.66 9.88 -12.58
CA GLY A 112 0.21 9.78 -12.70
C GLY A 112 -0.48 9.65 -11.36
N ILE A 113 -1.61 8.96 -11.38
CA ILE A 113 -2.46 8.72 -10.22
C ILE A 113 -2.72 7.23 -10.10
N ALA A 114 -2.63 6.73 -8.88
CA ALA A 114 -3.10 5.39 -8.52
C ALA A 114 -4.36 5.53 -7.67
N THR A 115 -5.43 4.84 -8.08
CA THR A 115 -6.66 4.76 -7.30
C THR A 115 -6.64 3.46 -6.51
N ILE A 116 -6.72 3.57 -5.19
CA ILE A 116 -6.66 2.46 -4.25
C ILE A 116 -8.07 2.21 -3.72
N MET A 117 -8.50 0.96 -3.75
CA MET A 117 -9.79 0.51 -3.22
C MET A 117 -9.56 -0.67 -2.30
N THR A 118 -10.23 -0.68 -1.14
CA THR A 118 -10.26 -1.86 -0.27
C THR A 118 -11.24 -2.86 -0.87
N ASP A 119 -10.73 -4.00 -1.29
CA ASP A 119 -11.49 -5.01 -2.03
C ASP A 119 -11.93 -6.18 -1.15
N ALA A 120 -11.12 -6.54 -0.14
CA ALA A 120 -11.47 -7.55 0.83
C ALA A 120 -10.87 -7.22 2.20
N PHE A 121 -11.58 -7.64 3.24
CA PHE A 121 -11.20 -7.40 4.62
C PHE A 121 -11.70 -8.56 5.49
N GLU A 122 -10.78 -9.26 6.15
CA GLU A 122 -11.09 -10.34 7.07
C GLU A 122 -10.46 -10.06 8.45
N GLY A 123 -11.06 -9.12 9.19
CA GLY A 123 -10.57 -8.72 10.50
C GLY A 123 -9.14 -8.17 10.43
N GLU A 124 -8.27 -8.68 11.30
CA GLU A 124 -6.84 -8.31 11.35
C GLU A 124 -5.94 -9.28 10.60
N VAL A 125 -6.51 -10.28 9.93
CA VAL A 125 -5.76 -11.41 9.36
C VAL A 125 -5.47 -11.20 7.89
N TYR A 126 -6.40 -10.63 7.14
CA TYR A 126 -6.30 -10.48 5.70
C TYR A 126 -6.89 -9.16 5.22
N PHE A 127 -6.15 -8.50 4.36
CA PHE A 127 -6.53 -7.22 3.78
C PHE A 127 -6.06 -7.18 2.33
N ARG A 128 -6.97 -6.90 1.41
CA ARG A 128 -6.65 -6.83 -0.01
C ARG A 128 -7.02 -5.46 -0.56
N LEU A 129 -6.06 -4.84 -1.23
CA LEU A 129 -6.24 -3.59 -1.95
C LEU A 129 -6.24 -3.86 -3.45
N ARG A 130 -7.18 -3.22 -4.15
CA ARG A 130 -7.18 -3.10 -5.58
C ARG A 130 -6.55 -1.76 -5.95
N VAL A 131 -5.61 -1.78 -6.89
CA VAL A 131 -4.90 -0.59 -7.35
C VAL A 131 -5.08 -0.44 -8.85
N GLU A 132 -5.62 0.70 -9.28
CA GLU A 132 -5.73 1.08 -10.68
C GLU A 132 -4.83 2.27 -10.94
N ILE A 133 -3.96 2.17 -11.95
CA ILE A 133 -2.95 3.18 -12.23
C ILE A 133 -3.27 3.86 -13.56
N LYS A 134 -3.27 5.20 -13.56
CA LYS A 134 -3.35 6.02 -14.76
C LYS A 134 -2.08 6.83 -14.87
N PHE A 135 -1.31 6.56 -15.91
CA PHE A 135 -0.12 7.35 -16.19
C PHE A 135 -0.48 8.62 -16.96
N PHE A 136 0.21 9.70 -16.63
CA PHE A 136 0.16 10.93 -17.39
C PHE A 136 1.08 10.80 -18.60
N GLU A 137 0.52 11.00 -19.79
CA GLU A 137 1.27 11.04 -21.03
C GLU A 137 1.51 12.50 -21.42
N CYS A 138 2.78 12.87 -21.48
CA CYS A 138 3.19 14.20 -21.97
C CYS A 138 3.69 14.06 -23.39
N TRP A 139 2.98 14.69 -24.30
CA TRP A 139 3.35 14.72 -25.71
C TRP A 139 4.15 15.99 -26.05
#